data_51b1448471fa99719a772e0c73e86849
#
_entry.id   51b1448471fa99719a772e0c73e86849
#
_cell.length_a   1.000
_cell.length_b   1.000
_cell.length_c   1.000
_cell.angle_alpha   90.00
_cell.angle_beta   90.00
_cell.angle_gamma   90.00
#
_symmetry.space_group_name_H-M   'P 1'
#
loop_
_entity.id
_entity.type
_entity.pdbx_description
1 polymer ?
#
loop_
_entity_poly.entity_id
_entity_poly.type
_entity_poly.pdbx_seq_one_letter_code
_entity_poly.pdbx_strand_id
1 'polypeptide(L)'
;MAEQMRVTYANAAKILARFGATLDHVVEETLYVLDVDEAFAVAGRVRKEAYAKARPQCASNLIGVSRLAFPEQLIEIVFKAVLPPA
;
A
#
# COMPACT_ATOMS: atom_id res chain seq x y z
N MET A 1 -3.98 -5.62 -11.57
CA MET A 1 -3.81 -5.50 -10.09
C MET A 1 -2.40 -5.04 -9.70
N ALA A 2 -1.37 -5.75 -10.12
CA ALA A 2 0.01 -5.39 -9.73
C ALA A 2 0.38 -3.95 -10.09
N GLU A 3 0.02 -3.49 -11.29
CA GLU A 3 0.32 -2.14 -11.75
C GLU A 3 -0.36 -1.08 -10.88
N GLN A 4 -1.65 -1.26 -10.59
CA GLN A 4 -2.36 -0.32 -9.72
C GLN A 4 -1.79 -0.32 -8.31
N MET A 5 -1.38 -1.48 -7.80
CA MET A 5 -0.74 -1.58 -6.49
C MET A 5 0.59 -0.83 -6.45
N ARG A 6 1.45 -1.00 -7.48
CA ARG A 6 2.72 -0.26 -7.59
C ARG A 6 2.51 1.25 -7.61
N VAL A 7 1.56 1.71 -8.42
CA VAL A 7 1.25 3.14 -8.54
C VAL A 7 0.77 3.69 -7.20
N THR A 8 -0.04 2.94 -6.47
CA THR A 8 -0.55 3.36 -5.17
C THR A 8 0.59 3.54 -4.17
N TYR A 9 1.54 2.60 -4.10
CA TYR A 9 2.70 2.73 -3.23
C TYR A 9 3.60 3.89 -3.65
N ALA A 10 3.81 4.08 -4.95
CA ALA A 10 4.61 5.20 -5.46
C ALA A 10 3.99 6.54 -5.08
N ASN A 11 2.67 6.66 -5.19
CA ASN A 11 1.96 7.87 -4.79
C ASN A 11 2.06 8.12 -3.27
N ALA A 12 1.95 7.07 -2.47
CA ALA A 12 2.12 7.18 -1.02
C ALA A 12 3.52 7.68 -0.66
N ALA A 13 4.55 7.16 -1.32
CA ALA A 13 5.92 7.60 -1.11
C ALA A 13 6.10 9.09 -1.42
N LYS A 14 5.48 9.57 -2.49
CA LYS A 14 5.53 11.00 -2.85
C LYS A 14 4.86 11.88 -1.81
N ILE A 15 3.72 11.46 -1.29
CA ILE A 15 3.00 12.20 -0.25
C ILE A 15 3.83 12.24 1.04
N LEU A 16 4.37 11.10 1.45
CA LEU A 16 5.19 11.02 2.66
C LEU A 16 6.44 11.90 2.58
N ALA A 17 7.05 11.99 1.39
CA ALA A 17 8.23 12.83 1.17
C ALA A 17 7.96 14.30 1.50
N ARG A 18 6.73 14.78 1.31
CA ARG A 18 6.34 16.16 1.65
C ARG A 18 6.42 16.44 3.15
N PHE A 19 6.37 15.38 3.96
CA PHE A 19 6.46 15.47 5.42
C PHE A 19 7.84 15.02 5.93
N GLY A 20 8.81 14.86 5.04
CA GLY A 20 10.13 14.40 5.43
C GLY A 20 10.15 12.92 5.82
N ALA A 21 9.18 12.14 5.36
CA ALA A 21 9.02 10.74 5.71
C ALA A 21 9.17 9.83 4.49
N THR A 22 9.33 8.54 4.76
CA THR A 22 9.38 7.49 3.75
C THR A 22 8.40 6.38 4.12
N LEU A 23 8.28 5.36 3.28
CA LEU A 23 7.46 4.19 3.59
C LEU A 23 7.95 3.46 4.85
N ASP A 24 9.21 3.64 5.26
CA ASP A 24 9.71 3.07 6.53
C ASP A 24 9.00 3.62 7.76
N HIS A 25 8.34 4.77 7.64
CA HIS A 25 7.57 5.37 8.72
C HIS A 25 6.13 4.86 8.80
N VAL A 26 5.70 4.03 7.84
CA VAL A 26 4.37 3.41 7.86
C VAL A 26 4.33 2.35 8.94
N VAL A 27 3.34 2.45 9.82
CA VAL A 27 3.14 1.49 10.92
C VAL A 27 1.98 0.53 10.65
N GLU A 28 1.05 0.94 9.79
CA GLU A 28 -0.10 0.12 9.41
C GLU A 28 -0.54 0.47 8.00
N GLU A 29 -0.95 -0.54 7.26
CA GLU A 29 -1.60 -0.36 5.96
C GLU A 29 -2.81 -1.27 5.87
N THR A 30 -3.82 -0.85 5.12
CA THR A 30 -4.97 -1.67 4.79
C THR A 30 -5.21 -1.60 3.29
N LEU A 31 -5.18 -2.76 2.64
CA LEU A 31 -5.41 -2.90 1.21
C LEU A 31 -6.85 -3.36 1.01
N TYR A 32 -7.68 -2.46 0.44
CA TYR A 32 -9.05 -2.78 0.05
C TYR A 32 -9.04 -3.17 -1.42
N VAL A 33 -9.50 -4.37 -1.73
CA VAL A 33 -9.39 -4.94 -3.09
C VAL A 33 -10.71 -5.57 -3.52
N LEU A 34 -10.94 -5.58 -4.83
CA LEU A 34 -12.11 -6.26 -5.39
C LEU A 34 -11.92 -7.77 -5.46
N ASP A 35 -10.68 -8.23 -5.71
CA ASP A 35 -10.34 -9.65 -5.82
C ASP A 35 -9.17 -9.95 -4.88
N VAL A 36 -9.49 -10.59 -3.75
CA VAL A 36 -8.51 -10.91 -2.71
C VAL A 36 -7.44 -11.87 -3.22
N ASP A 37 -7.84 -12.89 -3.98
CA ASP A 37 -6.90 -13.89 -4.46
C ASP A 37 -5.90 -13.30 -5.45
N GLU A 38 -6.37 -12.46 -6.37
CA GLU A 38 -5.52 -11.76 -7.32
C GLU A 38 -4.53 -10.83 -6.58
N ALA A 39 -5.03 -10.07 -5.62
CA ALA A 39 -4.20 -9.16 -4.83
C ALA A 39 -3.16 -9.94 -4.02
N PHE A 40 -3.57 -11.01 -3.36
CA PHE A 40 -2.68 -11.83 -2.55
C PHE A 40 -1.55 -12.42 -3.38
N ALA A 41 -1.84 -12.83 -4.62
CA ALA A 41 -0.85 -13.42 -5.51
C ALA A 41 0.31 -12.46 -5.86
N VAL A 42 0.06 -11.15 -5.88
CA VAL A 42 1.07 -10.16 -6.28
C VAL A 42 1.57 -9.29 -5.13
N ALA A 43 0.83 -9.24 -4.01
CA ALA A 43 1.14 -8.31 -2.91
C ALA A 43 2.53 -8.53 -2.31
N GLY A 44 2.95 -9.78 -2.14
CA GLY A 44 4.26 -10.07 -1.57
C GLY A 44 5.39 -9.43 -2.35
N ARG A 45 5.37 -9.60 -3.68
CA ARG A 45 6.40 -9.04 -4.56
C ARG A 45 6.34 -7.52 -4.61
N VAL A 46 5.15 -6.96 -4.82
CA VAL A 46 4.99 -5.51 -4.93
C VAL A 46 5.38 -4.81 -3.63
N ARG A 47 5.00 -5.38 -2.47
CA ARG A 47 5.35 -4.80 -1.18
C ARG A 47 6.85 -4.85 -0.91
N LYS A 48 7.53 -5.94 -1.27
CA LYS A 48 9.00 -6.02 -1.15
C LYS A 48 9.68 -4.93 -1.96
N GLU A 49 9.21 -4.69 -3.18
CA GLU A 49 9.74 -3.63 -4.04
C GLU A 49 9.48 -2.25 -3.43
N ALA A 50 8.24 -2.00 -2.99
CA ALA A 50 7.83 -0.69 -2.47
C ALA A 50 8.56 -0.32 -1.18
N TYR A 51 8.62 -1.24 -0.22
CA TYR A 51 9.29 -1.02 1.06
C TYR A 51 10.80 -1.23 1.01
N ALA A 52 11.31 -1.77 -0.10
CA ALA A 52 12.72 -2.11 -0.29
C ALA A 52 13.23 -3.05 0.82
N LYS A 53 12.38 -3.97 1.27
CA LYS A 53 12.68 -4.93 2.34
C LYS A 53 12.11 -6.29 2.01
N ALA A 54 12.82 -7.34 2.36
CA ALA A 54 12.34 -8.72 2.19
C ALA A 54 11.06 -8.97 3.01
N ARG A 55 10.95 -8.31 4.18
CA ARG A 55 9.79 -8.39 5.07
C ARG A 55 9.42 -7.00 5.56
N PRO A 56 8.45 -6.34 4.93
CA PRO A 56 7.96 -5.06 5.43
C PRO A 56 7.47 -5.19 6.88
N GLN A 57 7.82 -4.21 7.72
CA GLN A 57 7.62 -4.27 9.17
C GLN A 57 6.27 -3.74 9.64
N CYS A 58 5.48 -3.16 8.75
CA CYS A 58 4.18 -2.60 9.16
C CYS A 58 3.11 -3.67 9.28
N ALA A 59 2.11 -3.41 10.13
CA ALA A 59 0.90 -4.22 10.15
C ALA A 59 0.18 -4.06 8.82
N SER A 60 -0.28 -5.16 8.24
CA SER A 60 -0.90 -5.13 6.92
C SER A 60 -2.19 -5.94 6.95
N ASN A 61 -3.27 -5.32 6.46
CA ASN A 61 -4.58 -5.94 6.35
C ASN A 61 -4.98 -6.02 4.88
N LEU A 62 -5.51 -7.16 4.46
CA LEU A 62 -6.04 -7.35 3.11
C LEU A 62 -7.52 -7.65 3.20
N ILE A 63 -8.35 -6.75 2.67
CA ILE A 63 -9.81 -6.81 2.83
C ILE A 63 -10.48 -6.76 1.47
N GLY A 64 -11.31 -7.77 1.18
CA GLY A 64 -12.15 -7.78 -0.01
C GLY A 64 -13.35 -6.88 0.16
N VAL A 65 -13.65 -6.09 -0.88
CA VAL A 65 -14.82 -5.20 -0.90
C VAL A 65 -15.59 -5.41 -2.20
N SER A 66 -16.88 -5.06 -2.19
CA SER A 66 -17.75 -5.29 -3.35
C SER A 66 -17.52 -4.27 -4.46
N ARG A 67 -17.05 -3.07 -4.15
CA ARG A 67 -16.73 -2.02 -5.13
C ARG A 67 -15.86 -0.95 -4.49
N LEU A 68 -15.19 -0.17 -5.36
CA LEU A 68 -14.44 1.02 -4.99
C LEU A 68 -15.04 2.23 -5.69
N ALA A 69 -14.45 3.41 -5.49
CA ALA A 69 -15.02 4.67 -5.97
C ALA A 69 -15.19 4.72 -7.49
N PHE A 70 -14.24 4.16 -8.24
CA PHE A 70 -14.28 4.18 -9.70
C PHE A 70 -14.39 2.77 -10.27
N PRO A 71 -15.14 2.58 -11.39
CA PRO A 71 -15.35 1.23 -11.97
C PRO A 71 -14.07 0.49 -12.34
N GLU A 72 -13.03 1.20 -12.78
CA GLU A 72 -11.76 0.60 -13.18
C GLU A 72 -10.76 0.42 -12.03
N GLN A 73 -11.11 0.89 -10.84
CA GLN A 73 -10.24 0.80 -9.67
C GLN A 73 -10.31 -0.60 -9.07
N LEU A 74 -9.16 -1.25 -8.91
CA LEU A 74 -9.05 -2.60 -8.37
C LEU A 74 -8.59 -2.62 -6.92
N ILE A 75 -7.98 -1.53 -6.44
CA ILE A 75 -7.36 -1.47 -5.12
C ILE A 75 -7.39 -0.04 -4.58
N GLU A 76 -7.50 0.06 -3.25
CA GLU A 76 -7.28 1.29 -2.49
C GLU A 76 -6.48 0.92 -1.26
N ILE A 77 -5.43 1.68 -0.94
CA ILE A 77 -4.61 1.41 0.23
C ILE A 77 -4.68 2.61 1.17
N VAL A 78 -4.99 2.34 2.43
CA VAL A 78 -4.95 3.33 3.51
C VAL A 78 -3.68 3.10 4.31
N PHE A 79 -2.93 4.17 4.57
CA PHE A 79 -1.68 4.10 5.31
C PHE A 79 -1.78 4.93 6.60
N LYS A 80 -1.18 4.42 7.65
CA LYS A 80 -0.88 5.19 8.86
C LYS A 80 0.62 5.25 9.04
N ALA A 81 1.15 6.45 9.19
CA ALA A 81 2.59 6.65 9.35
C ALA A 81 2.84 7.49 10.60
N VAL A 82 3.92 7.16 11.30
CA VAL A 82 4.43 7.99 12.39
C VAL A 82 5.55 8.84 11.81
N LEU A 83 5.31 10.15 11.73
CA LEU A 83 6.26 11.07 11.12
C LEU A 83 7.50 11.23 12.00
N PRO A 84 8.68 11.47 11.38
CA PRO A 84 9.89 11.74 12.16
C PRO A 84 9.74 13.05 12.92
N PRO A 85 10.46 13.22 14.05
CA PRO A 85 10.47 14.49 14.78
C PRO A 85 10.93 15.65 13.88
N ALA A 86 10.34 16.82 14.12
CA ALA A 86 10.70 18.03 13.35
C ALA A 86 12.12 18.49 13.68
#